data_5a0de8b70c665eea24b99deddf8ce3fc
#
_entry.id   5a0de8b70c665eea24b99deddf8ce3fc
#
_cell.length_a   1.000
_cell.length_b   1.000
_cell.length_c   1.000
_cell.angle_alpha   90.00
_cell.angle_beta   90.00
_cell.angle_gamma   90.00
#
_symmetry.space_group_name_H-M   'P 1'
#
loop_
_entity.id
_entity.type
_entity.pdbx_description
1 polymer ?
#
loop_
_entity_poly.entity_id
_entity_poly.type
_entity_poly.pdbx_seq_one_letter_code
_entity_poly.pdbx_strand_id
1 'polypeptide(L)'
;MTGRVCVDDMPLPGSGYCPVQMIWQHPEQAVNPRVRMQAVLQEGDSISERVIEGLGIERDWCNRYPGELSGGELQRFCIARALGERTRFLIADEISTMLDPITQSQIWNFLLAEVKERKIGLLVVSHDEKLMEQVCDRIMRL
;
A
#
# COMPACT_ATOMS: atom_id res chain seq x y z
N MET A 1 4.70 -2.31 -28.07
CA MET A 1 3.84 -1.26 -27.49
C MET A 1 4.75 -0.16 -26.95
N THR A 2 4.70 1.02 -27.54
CA THR A 2 5.48 2.19 -27.08
C THR A 2 4.50 3.19 -26.49
N GLY A 3 4.55 3.31 -25.16
CA GLY A 3 3.75 4.28 -24.43
C GLY A 3 4.61 5.03 -23.42
N ARG A 4 4.22 6.24 -23.05
CA ARG A 4 4.85 7.04 -21.99
C ARG A 4 3.86 7.18 -20.85
N VAL A 5 4.32 6.86 -19.63
CA VAL A 5 3.55 7.11 -18.40
C VAL A 5 4.10 8.37 -17.75
N CYS A 6 3.22 9.33 -17.48
CA CYS A 6 3.55 10.58 -16.81
C CYS A 6 2.67 10.75 -15.57
N VAL A 7 3.20 11.44 -14.57
CA VAL A 7 2.50 11.91 -13.38
C VAL A 7 2.69 13.41 -13.28
N ASP A 8 1.61 14.18 -13.20
CA ASP A 8 1.64 15.64 -13.22
C ASP A 8 2.46 16.19 -14.42
N ASP A 9 2.21 15.62 -15.64
CA ASP A 9 2.92 15.90 -16.89
C ASP A 9 4.43 15.58 -16.90
N MET A 10 4.96 15.00 -15.83
CA MET A 10 6.34 14.58 -15.72
C MET A 10 6.48 13.08 -15.96
N PRO A 11 7.45 12.63 -16.75
CA PRO A 11 7.71 11.21 -16.94
C PRO A 11 8.14 10.57 -15.61
N LEU A 12 7.79 9.30 -15.41
CA LEU A 12 8.24 8.56 -14.24
C LEU A 12 9.78 8.50 -14.19
N PRO A 13 10.38 8.61 -13.01
CA PRO A 13 11.83 8.56 -12.87
C PRO A 13 12.36 7.20 -13.29
N GLY A 14 13.47 7.18 -14.03
CA GLY A 14 14.16 5.95 -14.44
C GLY A 14 14.96 5.28 -13.32
N SER A 15 15.19 5.99 -12.22
CA SER A 15 15.90 5.52 -11.03
C SER A 15 15.49 6.32 -9.79
N GLY A 16 15.70 5.75 -8.61
CA GLY A 16 15.31 6.35 -7.33
C GLY A 16 13.85 6.09 -6.98
N TYR A 17 13.30 6.91 -6.09
CA TYR A 17 11.93 6.75 -5.62
C TYR A 17 10.89 7.09 -6.70
N CYS A 18 9.98 6.17 -6.97
CA CYS A 18 8.85 6.40 -7.87
C CYS A 18 7.66 6.97 -7.09
N PRO A 19 7.06 8.11 -7.51
CA PRO A 19 5.90 8.68 -6.82
C PRO A 19 4.62 7.85 -7.01
N VAL A 20 4.64 6.85 -7.90
CA VAL A 20 3.58 5.84 -8.07
C VAL A 20 4.01 4.59 -7.33
N GLN A 21 3.26 4.22 -6.31
CA GLN A 21 3.53 3.03 -5.52
C GLN A 21 2.42 2.00 -5.73
N MET A 22 2.76 0.73 -5.59
CA MET A 22 1.81 -0.38 -5.75
C MET A 22 1.78 -1.25 -4.49
N ILE A 23 0.59 -1.56 -4.04
CA ILE A 23 0.33 -2.53 -2.99
C ILE A 23 -0.17 -3.81 -3.68
N TRP A 24 0.55 -4.89 -3.47
CA TRP A 24 0.30 -6.17 -4.14
C TRP A 24 -0.70 -7.03 -3.35
N GLN A 25 -1.43 -7.86 -4.06
CA GLN A 25 -2.33 -8.87 -3.48
C GLN A 25 -1.60 -9.84 -2.55
N HIS A 26 -0.38 -10.23 -2.91
CA HIS A 26 0.45 -11.19 -2.21
C HIS A 26 1.64 -10.50 -1.54
N PRO A 27 1.50 -10.04 -0.28
CA PRO A 27 2.55 -9.28 0.40
C PRO A 27 3.85 -10.08 0.57
N GLU A 28 3.78 -11.41 0.68
CA GLU A 28 4.94 -12.29 0.78
C GLU A 28 5.83 -12.30 -0.48
N GLN A 29 5.26 -11.93 -1.62
CA GLN A 29 6.01 -11.79 -2.88
C GLN A 29 6.59 -10.38 -3.08
N ALA A 30 6.11 -9.41 -2.30
CA ALA A 30 6.50 -8.02 -2.40
C ALA A 30 7.66 -7.63 -1.48
N VAL A 31 8.12 -8.53 -0.61
CA VAL A 31 9.18 -8.28 0.37
C VAL A 31 10.31 -9.32 0.27
N ASN A 32 11.51 -8.92 0.64
CA ASN A 32 12.62 -9.86 0.74
C ASN A 32 12.49 -10.69 2.04
N PRO A 33 12.32 -12.03 1.96
CA PRO A 33 12.10 -12.88 3.13
C PRO A 33 13.31 -12.97 4.08
N ARG A 34 14.48 -12.48 3.65
CA ARG A 34 15.73 -12.57 4.39
C ARG A 34 16.07 -11.32 5.21
N VAL A 35 15.25 -10.29 5.15
CA VAL A 35 15.44 -9.06 5.91
C VAL A 35 14.34 -8.89 6.96
N ARG A 36 14.64 -8.16 8.04
CA ARG A 36 13.65 -7.85 9.07
C ARG A 36 12.68 -6.78 8.58
N MET A 37 11.49 -6.76 9.15
CA MET A 37 10.43 -5.83 8.74
C MET A 37 10.82 -4.37 8.89
N GLN A 38 11.67 -4.02 9.83
CA GLN A 38 12.23 -2.68 9.95
C GLN A 38 13.00 -2.27 8.68
N ALA A 39 13.77 -3.17 8.09
CA ALA A 39 14.49 -2.89 6.85
C ALA A 39 13.52 -2.74 5.67
N VAL A 40 12.43 -3.52 5.63
CA VAL A 40 11.37 -3.38 4.61
C VAL A 40 10.76 -1.99 4.63
N LEU A 41 10.49 -1.41 5.81
CA LEU A 41 9.99 -0.03 5.92
C LEU A 41 10.99 1.01 5.41
N GLN A 42 12.27 0.71 5.47
CA GLN A 42 13.36 1.62 5.05
C GLN A 42 13.74 1.48 3.57
N GLU A 43 13.18 0.51 2.84
CA GLU A 43 13.50 0.28 1.42
C GLU A 43 13.03 1.39 0.49
N GLY A 44 12.01 2.13 0.89
CA GLY A 44 11.37 3.15 0.06
C GLY A 44 11.73 4.57 0.48
N ASP A 45 10.71 5.32 0.79
CA ASP A 45 10.78 6.70 1.29
C ASP A 45 10.59 6.75 2.81
N SER A 46 10.78 7.93 3.41
CA SER A 46 10.43 8.13 4.82
C SER A 46 8.93 7.91 5.04
N ILE A 47 8.62 7.20 6.12
CA ILE A 47 7.26 6.87 6.52
C ILE A 47 6.99 7.57 7.86
N SER A 48 5.90 8.32 7.93
CA SER A 48 5.53 9.03 9.17
C SER A 48 5.08 8.05 10.26
N GLU A 49 5.34 8.37 11.51
CA GLU A 49 4.88 7.60 12.68
C GLU A 49 3.35 7.44 12.66
N ARG A 50 2.64 8.45 12.19
CA ARG A 50 1.18 8.41 11.99
C ARG A 50 0.73 7.24 11.10
N VAL A 51 1.47 6.92 10.04
CA VAL A 51 1.16 5.80 9.16
C VAL A 51 1.38 4.47 9.89
N ILE A 52 2.47 4.36 10.64
CA ILE A 52 2.79 3.16 11.43
C ILE A 52 1.70 2.90 12.47
N GLU A 53 1.35 3.92 13.26
CA GLU A 53 0.32 3.83 14.29
C GLU A 53 -1.08 3.61 13.69
N GLY A 54 -1.43 4.33 12.63
CA GLY A 54 -2.73 4.24 11.98
C GLY A 54 -3.00 2.88 11.33
N LEU A 55 -1.95 2.21 10.84
CA LEU A 55 -2.02 0.83 10.36
C LEU A 55 -1.96 -0.20 11.51
N GLY A 56 -1.75 0.22 12.76
CA GLY A 56 -1.66 -0.66 13.90
C GLY A 56 -0.44 -1.59 13.83
N ILE A 57 0.68 -1.10 13.30
CA ILE A 57 1.94 -1.86 13.25
C ILE A 57 2.58 -1.82 14.63
N GLU A 58 2.73 -2.99 15.25
CA GLU A 58 3.37 -3.11 16.54
C GLU A 58 4.89 -3.05 16.41
N ARG A 59 5.55 -2.37 17.35
CA ARG A 59 7.02 -2.22 17.34
C ARG A 59 7.77 -3.55 17.37
N ASP A 60 7.22 -4.54 18.08
CA ASP A 60 7.78 -5.88 18.15
C ASP A 60 7.85 -6.57 16.78
N TRP A 61 6.86 -6.32 15.91
CA TRP A 61 6.84 -6.88 14.56
C TRP A 61 8.00 -6.39 13.70
N CYS A 62 8.50 -5.19 13.93
CA CYS A 62 9.64 -4.63 13.19
C CYS A 62 10.90 -5.47 13.27
N ASN A 63 11.06 -6.24 14.36
CA ASN A 63 12.20 -7.12 14.57
C ASN A 63 12.03 -8.52 13.99
N ARG A 64 10.84 -8.85 13.47
CA ARG A 64 10.52 -10.16 12.89
C ARG A 64 10.88 -10.20 11.40
N TYR A 65 11.04 -11.42 10.90
CA TYR A 65 11.13 -11.68 9.46
C TYR A 65 9.73 -11.83 8.85
N PRO A 66 9.56 -11.60 7.53
CA PRO A 66 8.26 -11.74 6.87
C PRO A 66 7.53 -13.05 7.17
N GLY A 67 8.24 -14.17 7.21
CA GLY A 67 7.67 -15.49 7.50
C GLY A 67 7.19 -15.70 8.94
N GLU A 68 7.48 -14.77 9.85
CA GLU A 68 7.05 -14.81 11.27
C GLU A 68 5.79 -13.95 11.50
N LEU A 69 5.24 -13.34 10.44
CA LEU A 69 4.05 -12.52 10.49
C LEU A 69 2.86 -13.21 9.83
N SER A 70 1.65 -12.92 10.30
CA SER A 70 0.43 -13.27 9.59
C SER A 70 0.31 -12.46 8.29
N GLY A 71 -0.51 -12.94 7.35
CA GLY A 71 -0.74 -12.23 6.08
C GLY A 71 -1.25 -10.80 6.29
N GLY A 72 -2.15 -10.59 7.27
CA GLY A 72 -2.67 -9.26 7.61
C GLY A 72 -1.63 -8.34 8.23
N GLU A 73 -0.76 -8.86 9.11
CA GLU A 73 0.36 -8.11 9.68
C GLU A 73 1.35 -7.72 8.58
N LEU A 74 1.72 -8.66 7.71
CA LEU A 74 2.63 -8.39 6.59
C LEU A 74 2.05 -7.37 5.60
N GLN A 75 0.75 -7.46 5.31
CA GLN A 75 0.07 -6.51 4.42
C GLN A 75 0.13 -5.08 4.96
N ARG A 76 0.00 -4.88 6.28
CA ARG A 76 0.13 -3.55 6.91
C ARG A 76 1.49 -2.93 6.64
N PHE A 77 2.58 -3.72 6.68
CA PHE A 77 3.92 -3.24 6.31
C PHE A 77 4.04 -2.88 4.83
N CYS A 78 3.46 -3.67 3.93
CA CYS A 78 3.45 -3.36 2.51
C CYS A 78 2.70 -2.08 2.19
N ILE A 79 1.56 -1.83 2.88
CA ILE A 79 0.81 -0.58 2.77
C ILE A 79 1.62 0.59 3.33
N ALA A 80 2.22 0.44 4.52
CA ALA A 80 3.06 1.47 5.13
C ALA A 80 4.20 1.88 4.20
N ARG A 81 4.92 0.92 3.64
CA ARG A 81 6.02 1.15 2.69
C ARG A 81 5.56 1.94 1.45
N ALA A 82 4.36 1.67 0.95
CA ALA A 82 3.79 2.35 -0.20
C ALA A 82 3.30 3.78 0.13
N LEU A 83 3.08 4.11 1.40
CA LEU A 83 2.63 5.42 1.88
C LEU A 83 3.78 6.36 2.28
N GLY A 84 4.96 6.23 1.68
CA GLY A 84 6.07 7.16 1.87
C GLY A 84 5.67 8.62 1.59
N GLU A 85 6.41 9.59 2.15
CA GLU A 85 6.04 11.01 2.11
C GLU A 85 5.91 11.58 0.69
N ARG A 86 6.68 11.06 -0.26
CA ARG A 86 6.66 11.48 -1.67
C ARG A 86 5.67 10.72 -2.56
N THR A 87 4.87 9.80 -2.00
CA THR A 87 3.84 9.07 -2.77
C THR A 87 2.76 10.04 -3.25
N ARG A 88 2.50 10.02 -4.55
CA ARG A 88 1.49 10.84 -5.23
C ARG A 88 0.33 10.00 -5.78
N PHE A 89 0.62 8.77 -6.19
CA PHE A 89 -0.35 7.81 -6.68
C PHE A 89 -0.14 6.45 -6.05
N LEU A 90 -1.23 5.78 -5.76
CA LEU A 90 -1.25 4.46 -5.15
C LEU A 90 -2.11 3.52 -6.00
N ILE A 91 -1.57 2.36 -6.33
CA ILE A 91 -2.29 1.27 -6.98
C ILE A 91 -2.51 0.18 -5.93
N ALA A 92 -3.76 -0.11 -5.64
CA ALA A 92 -4.16 -1.14 -4.69
C ALA A 92 -4.75 -2.33 -5.47
N ASP A 93 -3.97 -3.41 -5.60
CA ASP A 93 -4.34 -4.60 -6.37
C ASP A 93 -4.78 -5.70 -5.42
N GLU A 94 -6.10 -5.91 -5.31
CA GLU A 94 -6.73 -6.96 -4.49
C GLU A 94 -6.21 -7.03 -3.04
N ILE A 95 -5.90 -5.88 -2.44
CA ILE A 95 -5.11 -5.76 -1.19
C ILE A 95 -5.79 -6.33 0.05
N SER A 96 -7.06 -6.65 -0.01
CA SER A 96 -7.85 -7.07 1.16
C SER A 96 -8.49 -8.45 1.02
N THR A 97 -8.30 -9.14 -0.10
CA THR A 97 -8.95 -10.43 -0.40
C THR A 97 -8.61 -11.54 0.62
N MET A 98 -7.42 -11.47 1.22
CA MET A 98 -6.91 -12.47 2.17
C MET A 98 -7.14 -12.06 3.64
N LEU A 99 -7.83 -10.95 3.88
CA LEU A 99 -8.03 -10.40 5.22
C LEU A 99 -9.41 -10.74 5.76
N ASP A 100 -9.50 -10.88 7.08
CA ASP A 100 -10.79 -10.94 7.77
C ASP A 100 -11.53 -9.58 7.65
N PRO A 101 -12.87 -9.57 7.76
CA PRO A 101 -13.66 -8.36 7.54
C PRO A 101 -13.30 -7.18 8.46
N ILE A 102 -12.88 -7.46 9.69
CA ILE A 102 -12.52 -6.42 10.67
C ILE A 102 -11.20 -5.75 10.25
N THR A 103 -10.18 -6.55 9.98
CA THR A 103 -8.88 -6.07 9.48
C THR A 103 -9.03 -5.34 8.15
N GLN A 104 -9.84 -5.87 7.23
CA GLN A 104 -10.15 -5.22 5.96
C GLN A 104 -10.74 -3.83 6.17
N SER A 105 -11.76 -3.71 7.01
CA SER A 105 -12.40 -2.42 7.32
C SER A 105 -11.43 -1.42 7.93
N GLN A 106 -10.60 -1.85 8.89
CA GLN A 106 -9.59 -0.99 9.52
C GLN A 106 -8.59 -0.43 8.51
N ILE A 107 -8.05 -1.30 7.65
CA ILE A 107 -7.06 -0.93 6.63
C ILE A 107 -7.68 0.05 5.62
N TRP A 108 -8.86 -0.24 5.09
CA TRP A 108 -9.50 0.64 4.12
C TRP A 108 -9.88 2.00 4.71
N ASN A 109 -10.42 2.05 5.92
CA ASN A 109 -10.76 3.31 6.59
C ASN A 109 -9.51 4.19 6.78
N PHE A 110 -8.41 3.61 7.23
CA PHE A 110 -7.16 4.33 7.37
C PHE A 110 -6.61 4.80 6.02
N LEU A 111 -6.54 3.90 5.03
CA LEU A 111 -6.00 4.18 3.71
C LEU A 111 -6.76 5.31 3.01
N LEU A 112 -8.10 5.27 3.04
CA LEU A 112 -8.94 6.31 2.45
C LEU A 112 -8.77 7.67 3.15
N ALA A 113 -8.60 7.68 4.48
CA ALA A 113 -8.34 8.91 5.22
C ALA A 113 -6.99 9.53 4.81
N GLU A 114 -5.92 8.73 4.72
CA GLU A 114 -4.59 9.16 4.28
C GLU A 114 -4.60 9.69 2.85
N VAL A 115 -5.20 8.94 1.93
CA VAL A 115 -5.32 9.31 0.51
C VAL A 115 -6.04 10.64 0.35
N LYS A 116 -7.15 10.84 1.08
CA LYS A 116 -7.92 12.09 1.05
C LYS A 116 -7.14 13.27 1.63
N GLU A 117 -6.53 13.09 2.78
CA GLU A 117 -5.80 14.16 3.47
C GLU A 117 -4.56 14.59 2.68
N ARG A 118 -3.82 13.63 2.16
CA ARG A 118 -2.58 13.88 1.39
C ARG A 118 -2.83 14.14 -0.09
N LYS A 119 -4.09 14.07 -0.56
CA LYS A 119 -4.48 14.22 -1.98
C LYS A 119 -3.73 13.24 -2.89
N ILE A 120 -3.60 11.99 -2.47
CA ILE A 120 -3.00 10.91 -3.25
C ILE A 120 -4.04 10.38 -4.24
N GLY A 121 -3.67 10.21 -5.50
CA GLY A 121 -4.51 9.50 -6.47
C GLY A 121 -4.55 8.01 -6.13
N LEU A 122 -5.74 7.41 -6.04
CA LEU A 122 -5.90 5.99 -5.72
C LEU A 122 -6.57 5.25 -6.86
N LEU A 123 -5.91 4.22 -7.37
CA LEU A 123 -6.47 3.25 -8.29
C LEU A 123 -6.67 1.92 -7.54
N VAL A 124 -7.90 1.45 -7.48
CA VAL A 124 -8.24 0.17 -6.85
C VAL A 124 -8.59 -0.85 -7.92
N VAL A 125 -7.97 -2.01 -7.86
CA VAL A 125 -8.32 -3.18 -8.65
C VAL A 125 -8.93 -4.20 -7.70
N SER A 126 -10.18 -4.59 -7.94
CA SER A 126 -10.87 -5.59 -7.14
C SER A 126 -12.02 -6.21 -7.93
N HIS A 127 -12.37 -7.44 -7.59
CA HIS A 127 -13.57 -8.13 -8.06
C HIS A 127 -14.75 -8.03 -7.07
N ASP A 128 -14.54 -7.41 -5.89
CA ASP A 128 -15.59 -7.18 -4.90
C ASP A 128 -16.34 -5.88 -5.22
N GLU A 129 -17.51 -6.01 -5.88
CA GLU A 129 -18.33 -4.86 -6.27
C GLU A 129 -18.80 -4.05 -5.06
N LYS A 130 -19.12 -4.68 -3.93
CA LYS A 130 -19.58 -3.97 -2.72
C LYS A 130 -18.49 -3.11 -2.13
N LEU A 131 -17.26 -3.64 -2.09
CA LEU A 131 -16.09 -2.87 -1.67
C LEU A 131 -15.87 -1.68 -2.60
N MET A 132 -15.88 -1.91 -3.92
CA MET A 132 -15.67 -0.86 -4.91
C MET A 132 -16.68 0.29 -4.79
N GLU A 133 -17.96 -0.03 -4.56
CA GLU A 133 -19.02 0.97 -4.34
C GLU A 133 -18.80 1.82 -3.07
N GLN A 134 -18.12 1.27 -2.07
CA GLN A 134 -17.84 1.97 -0.82
C GLN A 134 -16.57 2.84 -0.87
N VAL A 135 -15.55 2.42 -1.64
CA VAL A 135 -14.22 3.03 -1.59
C VAL A 135 -13.89 3.90 -2.80
N CYS A 136 -14.62 3.77 -3.89
CA CYS A 136 -14.31 4.44 -5.16
C CYS A 136 -15.35 5.51 -5.53
N ASP A 137 -14.88 6.68 -5.96
CA ASP A 137 -15.72 7.73 -6.53
C ASP A 137 -16.18 7.40 -7.95
N ARG A 138 -15.40 6.59 -8.66
CA ARG A 138 -15.64 6.19 -10.05
C ARG A 138 -15.21 4.74 -10.26
N ILE A 139 -16.10 3.97 -10.88
CA ILE A 139 -15.84 2.55 -11.20
C ILE A 139 -15.82 2.38 -12.73
N MET A 140 -14.80 1.65 -13.21
CA MET A 140 -14.72 1.19 -14.60
C MET A 140 -14.78 -0.34 -14.61
N ARG A 141 -15.62 -0.89 -15.48
CA ARG A 141 -15.69 -2.34 -15.71
C ARG A 141 -14.95 -2.64 -17.01
N LEU A 142 -14.03 -3.59 -16.96
CA LEU A 142 -13.24 -4.07 -18.08
C LEU A 142 -13.81 -5.39 -18.61
#